data_4188a86f4b8a2967a795ce731a12203d
#
_entry.id   4188a86f4b8a2967a795ce731a12203d
#
_cell.length_a   1.000
_cell.length_b   1.000
_cell.length_c   1.000
_cell.angle_alpha   90.00
_cell.angle_beta   90.00
_cell.angle_gamma   90.00
#
_symmetry.space_group_name_H-M   'P 1'
#
loop_
_entity.id
_entity.type
_entity.pdbx_description
1 polymer ?
#
loop_
_entity_poly.entity_id
_entity_poly.type
_entity_poly.pdbx_seq_one_letter_code
_entity_poly.pdbx_strand_id
1 'polypeptide(L)'
;LLTLLGLGVLTVINENDTIVNDEIKVGDNDTLGSLVANLIEADLLVILTDQRGLFTADPRKQPDAQLITIGRADDATLETMAGGAGSGIGKGGMLTKVIAAKRAASSGASTVIAWGREPDALIRLIQGEAVGTVLVAPTHKLQARKQWMADHLQLHGAVVVDAGAASKLLTEGKSLLPIGMTEVQGEFGRGEVIAVRDATGKEIARGMANYASHEARLLCRKPSSQFEALLGYAAEPEMIHRDNLVLTQRCATQAPADK
;
A
#
# COMPACT_ATOMS: atom_id res chain seq x y z
N LEU A 1 8.31 -6.71 10.24
CA LEU A 1 6.91 -7.18 10.33
C LEU A 1 6.66 -8.38 9.44
N LEU A 2 6.86 -8.30 8.12
CA LEU A 2 6.58 -9.39 7.17
C LEU A 2 7.29 -10.70 7.53
N THR A 3 8.55 -10.64 7.97
CA THR A 3 9.30 -11.81 8.45
C THR A 3 8.64 -12.46 9.66
N LEU A 4 8.19 -11.66 10.64
CA LEU A 4 7.49 -12.17 11.83
C LEU A 4 6.15 -12.80 11.48
N LEU A 5 5.39 -12.17 10.59
CA LEU A 5 4.12 -12.71 10.08
C LEU A 5 4.35 -14.04 9.34
N GLY A 6 5.40 -14.14 8.50
CA GLY A 6 5.78 -15.38 7.81
C GLY A 6 6.19 -16.52 8.77
N LEU A 7 6.65 -16.18 9.97
CA LEU A 7 6.94 -17.13 11.04
C LEU A 7 5.72 -17.46 11.92
N GLY A 8 4.53 -16.94 11.60
CA GLY A 8 3.32 -17.13 12.38
C GLY A 8 3.28 -16.37 13.70
N VAL A 9 4.11 -15.31 13.86
CA VAL A 9 4.16 -14.50 15.07
C VAL A 9 3.11 -13.41 15.00
N LEU A 10 2.23 -13.35 16.01
CA LEU A 10 1.31 -12.23 16.19
C LEU A 10 2.08 -11.00 16.75
N THR A 11 2.14 -9.93 15.96
CA THR A 11 2.80 -8.70 16.37
C THR A 11 1.80 -7.75 17.01
N VAL A 12 2.16 -7.20 18.18
CA VAL A 12 1.39 -6.15 18.88
C VAL A 12 2.17 -4.83 18.77
N ILE A 13 1.53 -3.81 18.23
CA ILE A 13 2.13 -2.50 17.94
C ILE A 13 1.30 -1.44 18.66
N ASN A 14 1.96 -0.48 19.29
CA ASN A 14 1.31 0.67 19.92
C ASN A 14 2.07 1.94 19.58
N GLU A 15 1.37 3.08 19.63
CA GLU A 15 2.02 4.39 19.54
C GLU A 15 3.01 4.58 20.72
N ASN A 16 4.12 5.29 20.48
CA ASN A 16 5.10 5.59 21.50
C ASN A 16 4.96 7.05 21.95
N ASP A 17 4.28 7.26 23.07
CA ASP A 17 4.05 8.59 23.65
C ASP A 17 5.30 9.22 24.28
N THR A 18 6.40 8.47 24.41
CA THR A 18 7.61 8.92 25.15
C THR A 18 8.68 9.54 24.25
N ILE A 19 8.65 9.29 22.94
CA ILE A 19 9.61 9.84 21.98
C ILE A 19 8.85 10.68 20.96
N VAL A 20 8.71 11.97 21.24
CA VAL A 20 8.17 12.95 20.29
C VAL A 20 9.33 13.55 19.51
N ASN A 21 9.62 13.04 18.32
CA ASN A 21 10.32 13.82 17.30
C ASN A 21 9.27 14.57 16.49
N ASP A 22 9.45 15.90 16.34
CA ASP A 22 8.50 16.79 15.63
C ASP A 22 8.17 16.37 14.19
N GLU A 23 8.95 15.43 13.63
CA GLU A 23 8.80 14.93 12.27
C GLU A 23 7.84 13.74 12.12
N ILE A 24 7.54 13.00 13.21
CA ILE A 24 6.65 11.82 13.16
C ILE A 24 5.62 11.93 14.28
N LYS A 25 4.62 12.79 14.07
CA LYS A 25 3.41 12.81 14.92
C LYS A 25 2.42 11.75 14.44
N VAL A 26 2.67 10.49 14.77
CA VAL A 26 1.60 9.49 14.79
C VAL A 26 0.85 9.69 16.10
N GLY A 27 -0.18 10.51 16.08
CA GLY A 27 -0.89 10.98 17.27
C GLY A 27 -2.04 10.09 17.72
N ASP A 28 -2.28 8.96 17.05
CA ASP A 28 -3.35 8.02 17.40
C ASP A 28 -3.14 6.63 16.76
N ASN A 29 -3.69 5.59 17.41
CA ASN A 29 -3.62 4.21 16.94
C ASN A 29 -4.43 3.95 15.66
N ASP A 30 -5.39 4.79 15.30
CA ASP A 30 -6.14 4.67 14.03
C ASP A 30 -5.18 4.98 12.85
N THR A 31 -4.43 6.06 12.98
CA THR A 31 -3.38 6.44 12.01
C THR A 31 -2.30 5.36 11.94
N LEU A 32 -1.78 4.90 13.09
CA LEU A 32 -0.77 3.85 13.16
C LEU A 32 -1.27 2.56 12.50
N GLY A 33 -2.51 2.13 12.81
CA GLY A 33 -3.15 0.95 12.21
C GLY A 33 -3.23 1.04 10.69
N SER A 34 -3.57 2.22 10.14
CA SER A 34 -3.63 2.42 8.69
C SER A 34 -2.25 2.34 8.02
N LEU A 35 -1.20 2.86 8.68
CA LEU A 35 0.18 2.76 8.19
C LEU A 35 0.68 1.31 8.22
N VAL A 36 0.38 0.59 9.30
CA VAL A 36 0.72 -0.84 9.41
C VAL A 36 -0.02 -1.65 8.35
N ALA A 37 -1.32 -1.41 8.14
CA ALA A 37 -2.10 -2.07 7.10
C ALA A 37 -1.48 -1.88 5.71
N ASN A 38 -1.01 -0.66 5.40
CA ASN A 38 -0.33 -0.39 4.15
C ASN A 38 1.04 -1.11 4.07
N LEU A 39 1.80 -1.11 5.16
CA LEU A 39 3.14 -1.73 5.23
C LEU A 39 3.10 -3.25 5.01
N ILE A 40 2.11 -3.93 5.59
CA ILE A 40 1.95 -5.40 5.47
C ILE A 40 1.04 -5.82 4.31
N GLU A 41 0.56 -4.85 3.53
CA GLU A 41 -0.36 -5.08 2.41
C GLU A 41 -1.64 -5.82 2.86
N ALA A 42 -2.21 -5.40 3.98
CA ALA A 42 -3.43 -5.99 4.51
C ALA A 42 -4.60 -5.91 3.51
N ASP A 43 -5.51 -6.87 3.56
CA ASP A 43 -6.77 -6.82 2.80
C ASP A 43 -7.83 -6.04 3.56
N LEU A 44 -7.74 -6.08 4.88
CA LEU A 44 -8.73 -5.52 5.78
C LEU A 44 -8.05 -4.86 6.99
N LEU A 45 -8.45 -3.64 7.29
CA LEU A 45 -8.21 -2.96 8.56
C LEU A 45 -9.49 -3.03 9.40
N VAL A 46 -9.40 -3.53 10.64
CA VAL A 46 -10.53 -3.51 11.58
C VAL A 46 -10.23 -2.52 12.69
N ILE A 47 -11.07 -1.50 12.83
CA ILE A 47 -11.00 -0.50 13.90
C ILE A 47 -12.09 -0.81 14.91
N LEU A 48 -11.68 -1.29 16.09
CA LEU A 48 -12.58 -1.51 17.21
C LEU A 48 -12.69 -0.23 18.06
N THR A 49 -13.91 0.24 18.26
CA THR A 49 -14.17 1.54 18.90
C THR A 49 -15.32 1.42 19.93
N ASP A 50 -15.65 2.53 20.58
CA ASP A 50 -16.78 2.65 21.51
C ASP A 50 -18.13 2.91 20.80
N GLN A 51 -18.13 3.05 19.48
CA GLN A 51 -19.31 3.25 18.64
C GLN A 51 -19.62 1.98 17.82
N ARG A 52 -20.90 1.77 17.49
CA ARG A 52 -21.32 0.63 16.66
C ARG A 52 -20.84 0.68 15.22
N GLY A 53 -20.37 1.85 14.77
CA GLY A 53 -19.90 2.12 13.43
C GLY A 53 -20.05 3.61 13.10
N LEU A 54 -20.00 3.95 11.82
CA LEU A 54 -20.24 5.30 11.31
C LEU A 54 -21.75 5.51 11.12
N PHE A 55 -22.26 6.64 11.59
CA PHE A 55 -23.64 7.07 11.43
C PHE A 55 -23.73 8.25 10.46
N THR A 56 -24.92 8.49 9.92
CA THR A 56 -25.21 9.64 9.03
C THR A 56 -25.01 10.99 9.73
N ALA A 57 -25.04 11.01 11.06
CA ALA A 57 -24.72 12.14 11.93
C ALA A 57 -24.29 11.62 13.32
N ASP A 58 -23.85 12.50 14.23
CA ASP A 58 -23.54 12.11 15.60
C ASP A 58 -24.81 11.65 16.33
N PRO A 59 -24.96 10.35 16.67
CA PRO A 59 -26.20 9.84 17.30
C PRO A 59 -26.46 10.40 18.70
N ARG A 60 -25.46 11.02 19.34
CA ARG A 60 -25.61 11.71 20.62
C ARG A 60 -26.29 13.07 20.46
N LYS A 61 -26.22 13.66 19.27
CA LYS A 61 -26.81 14.96 18.93
C LYS A 61 -28.07 14.82 18.10
N GLN A 62 -28.15 13.78 17.26
CA GLN A 62 -29.27 13.50 16.37
C GLN A 62 -29.74 12.05 16.61
N PRO A 63 -30.82 11.85 17.40
CA PRO A 63 -31.32 10.50 17.74
C PRO A 63 -31.83 9.69 16.56
N ASP A 64 -32.16 10.33 15.44
CA ASP A 64 -32.59 9.73 14.18
C ASP A 64 -31.44 9.37 13.23
N ALA A 65 -30.18 9.59 13.66
CA ALA A 65 -28.99 9.21 12.89
C ALA A 65 -28.99 7.69 12.63
N GLN A 66 -28.81 7.31 11.37
CA GLN A 66 -28.82 5.92 10.93
C GLN A 66 -27.39 5.37 10.79
N LEU A 67 -27.22 4.11 11.19
CA LEU A 67 -25.95 3.40 10.99
C LEU A 67 -25.71 3.17 9.49
N ILE A 68 -24.54 3.55 9.00
CA ILE A 68 -24.06 3.23 7.66
C ILE A 68 -23.44 1.84 7.70
N THR A 69 -24.05 0.86 7.04
CA THR A 69 -23.54 -0.52 7.03
C THR A 69 -22.42 -0.70 6.03
N ILE A 70 -22.49 -0.01 4.88
CA ILE A 70 -21.49 -0.07 3.83
C ILE A 70 -21.33 1.30 3.16
N GLY A 71 -20.10 1.67 2.84
CA GLY A 71 -19.75 2.89 2.12
C GLY A 71 -18.45 2.71 1.34
N ARG A 72 -18.06 3.73 0.57
CA ARG A 72 -16.77 3.77 -0.11
C ARG A 72 -15.80 4.60 0.73
N ALA A 73 -14.59 4.12 0.93
CA ALA A 73 -13.60 4.80 1.76
C ALA A 73 -13.13 6.16 1.18
N ASP A 74 -13.31 6.38 -0.13
CA ASP A 74 -12.97 7.63 -0.84
C ASP A 74 -14.12 8.64 -0.89
N ASP A 75 -15.29 8.33 -0.33
CA ASP A 75 -16.44 9.25 -0.30
C ASP A 75 -16.14 10.46 0.61
N ALA A 76 -16.12 11.66 0.01
CA ALA A 76 -15.84 12.89 0.74
C ALA A 76 -16.93 13.26 1.78
N THR A 77 -18.14 12.73 1.65
CA THR A 77 -19.24 13.00 2.59
C THR A 77 -19.02 12.34 3.95
N LEU A 78 -18.23 11.27 4.02
CA LEU A 78 -17.93 10.55 5.27
C LEU A 78 -17.24 11.43 6.31
N GLU A 79 -16.33 12.33 5.89
CA GLU A 79 -15.67 13.27 6.79
C GLU A 79 -16.66 14.25 7.41
N THR A 80 -17.65 14.70 6.65
CA THR A 80 -18.73 15.57 7.14
C THR A 80 -19.63 14.84 8.14
N MET A 81 -20.01 13.59 7.84
CA MET A 81 -20.83 12.74 8.72
C MET A 81 -20.08 12.41 10.02
N ALA A 82 -18.78 12.23 9.96
CA ALA A 82 -17.92 11.96 11.12
C ALA A 82 -17.71 13.17 12.06
N GLY A 83 -18.24 14.34 11.73
CA GLY A 83 -18.21 15.48 12.62
C GLY A 83 -17.58 16.78 12.06
N GLY A 84 -17.21 16.80 10.76
CA GLY A 84 -16.83 18.00 10.01
C GLY A 84 -15.72 18.87 10.61
N ALA A 85 -15.34 19.93 9.90
CA ALA A 85 -14.29 20.91 10.26
C ALA A 85 -14.61 21.83 11.47
N GLY A 86 -15.54 21.46 12.34
CA GLY A 86 -15.95 22.27 13.50
C GLY A 86 -15.99 21.52 14.83
N SER A 87 -15.88 20.17 14.80
CA SER A 87 -15.72 19.41 16.04
C SER A 87 -14.25 19.47 16.42
N GLY A 88 -13.93 20.06 17.58
CA GLY A 88 -12.56 20.13 18.09
C GLY A 88 -11.85 18.81 17.87
N ILE A 89 -10.67 18.85 17.25
CA ILE A 89 -9.85 17.68 16.91
C ILE A 89 -9.46 17.02 18.25
N GLY A 90 -10.38 16.21 18.80
CA GLY A 90 -10.09 15.33 19.93
C GLY A 90 -9.33 14.13 19.40
N LYS A 91 -8.22 13.77 20.03
CA LYS A 91 -7.50 12.53 19.76
C LYS A 91 -8.49 11.37 19.80
N GLY A 92 -8.67 10.63 18.69
CA GLY A 92 -9.45 9.38 18.65
C GLY A 92 -10.95 9.48 18.30
N GLY A 93 -11.43 10.56 17.67
CA GLY A 93 -12.85 10.69 17.23
C GLY A 93 -13.19 9.85 15.99
N MET A 94 -14.49 9.85 15.57
CA MET A 94 -14.93 9.15 14.36
C MET A 94 -14.19 9.66 13.11
N LEU A 95 -13.86 10.96 13.06
CA LEU A 95 -13.11 11.57 11.96
C LEU A 95 -11.72 10.91 11.77
N THR A 96 -10.99 10.61 12.84
CA THR A 96 -9.69 9.93 12.74
C THR A 96 -9.83 8.55 12.11
N LYS A 97 -10.92 7.83 12.40
CA LYS A 97 -11.22 6.51 11.85
C LYS A 97 -11.56 6.57 10.35
N VAL A 98 -12.31 7.58 9.93
CA VAL A 98 -12.59 7.84 8.51
C VAL A 98 -11.30 8.20 7.74
N ILE A 99 -10.44 9.04 8.31
CA ILE A 99 -9.15 9.39 7.72
C ILE A 99 -8.24 8.15 7.63
N ALA A 100 -8.22 7.31 8.69
CA ALA A 100 -7.46 6.05 8.68
C ALA A 100 -7.97 5.09 7.61
N ALA A 101 -9.32 4.96 7.45
CA ALA A 101 -9.92 4.16 6.40
C ALA A 101 -9.54 4.65 4.99
N LYS A 102 -9.58 5.95 4.77
CA LYS A 102 -9.17 6.57 3.50
C LYS A 102 -7.68 6.29 3.19
N ARG A 103 -6.83 6.36 4.22
CA ARG A 103 -5.39 6.04 4.09
C ARG A 103 -5.17 4.55 3.82
N ALA A 104 -5.84 3.64 4.52
CA ALA A 104 -5.76 2.20 4.24
C ALA A 104 -6.24 1.87 2.82
N ALA A 105 -7.31 2.53 2.36
CA ALA A 105 -7.86 2.36 1.02
C ALA A 105 -6.89 2.81 -0.10
N SER A 106 -5.93 3.71 0.19
CA SER A 106 -4.90 4.10 -0.78
C SER A 106 -3.97 2.96 -1.19
N SER A 107 -3.84 1.91 -0.35
CA SER A 107 -3.15 0.66 -0.68
C SER A 107 -4.11 -0.49 -1.02
N GLY A 108 -5.41 -0.22 -1.14
CA GLY A 108 -6.43 -1.19 -1.51
C GLY A 108 -7.00 -2.00 -0.33
N ALA A 109 -6.69 -1.65 0.92
CA ALA A 109 -7.27 -2.26 2.10
C ALA A 109 -8.65 -1.64 2.40
N SER A 110 -9.67 -2.48 2.53
CA SER A 110 -10.98 -2.05 3.05
C SER A 110 -10.91 -1.88 4.58
N THR A 111 -11.82 -1.10 5.16
CA THR A 111 -11.83 -0.87 6.60
C THR A 111 -13.19 -1.22 7.19
N VAL A 112 -13.20 -1.91 8.33
CA VAL A 112 -14.39 -2.11 9.17
C VAL A 112 -14.25 -1.27 10.42
N ILE A 113 -15.28 -0.49 10.75
CA ILE A 113 -15.41 0.22 12.03
C ILE A 113 -16.51 -0.47 12.82
N ALA A 114 -16.18 -1.05 13.96
CA ALA A 114 -17.10 -1.85 14.75
C ALA A 114 -16.98 -1.56 16.26
N TRP A 115 -18.02 -1.90 17.00
CA TRP A 115 -18.02 -1.77 18.44
C TRP A 115 -17.11 -2.80 19.09
N GLY A 116 -16.09 -2.36 19.83
CA GLY A 116 -15.08 -3.25 20.42
C GLY A 116 -15.60 -4.13 21.56
N ARG A 117 -16.82 -3.88 22.07
CA ARG A 117 -17.47 -4.70 23.09
C ARG A 117 -18.56 -5.62 22.50
N GLU A 118 -18.72 -5.63 21.17
CA GLU A 118 -19.61 -6.58 20.51
C GLU A 118 -19.08 -8.00 20.72
N PRO A 119 -19.89 -8.94 21.26
CA PRO A 119 -19.44 -10.32 21.44
C PRO A 119 -19.00 -10.94 20.12
N ASP A 120 -17.83 -11.57 20.13
CA ASP A 120 -17.25 -12.29 18.99
C ASP A 120 -17.14 -11.48 17.69
N ALA A 121 -17.02 -10.13 17.80
CA ALA A 121 -17.05 -9.22 16.65
C ALA A 121 -16.08 -9.65 15.52
N LEU A 122 -14.84 -10.01 15.84
CA LEU A 122 -13.85 -10.45 14.85
C LEU A 122 -14.22 -11.80 14.21
N ILE A 123 -14.73 -12.75 15.00
CA ILE A 123 -15.16 -14.06 14.51
C ILE A 123 -16.32 -13.90 13.55
N ARG A 124 -17.32 -13.11 13.93
CA ARG A 124 -18.50 -12.80 13.13
C ARG A 124 -18.14 -12.09 11.82
N LEU A 125 -17.19 -11.15 11.86
CA LEU A 125 -16.66 -10.50 10.66
C LEU A 125 -16.01 -11.49 9.70
N ILE A 126 -15.18 -12.44 10.20
CA ILE A 126 -14.55 -13.48 9.39
C ILE A 126 -15.61 -14.41 8.77
N GLN A 127 -16.72 -14.64 9.45
CA GLN A 127 -17.86 -15.42 8.95
C GLN A 127 -18.72 -14.65 7.93
N GLY A 128 -18.40 -13.38 7.66
CA GLY A 128 -19.11 -12.55 6.68
C GLY A 128 -20.37 -11.88 7.24
N GLU A 129 -20.54 -11.86 8.58
CA GLU A 129 -21.67 -11.15 9.19
C GLU A 129 -21.49 -9.63 9.09
N ALA A 130 -22.61 -8.93 8.93
CA ALA A 130 -22.62 -7.47 8.91
C ALA A 130 -22.46 -6.92 10.35
N VAL A 131 -21.23 -6.65 10.75
CA VAL A 131 -20.88 -6.04 12.04
C VAL A 131 -20.30 -4.66 11.80
N GLY A 132 -20.96 -3.61 12.27
CA GLY A 132 -20.48 -2.23 12.14
C GLY A 132 -20.64 -1.63 10.75
N THR A 133 -19.67 -0.80 10.36
CA THR A 133 -19.60 -0.13 9.06
C THR A 133 -18.45 -0.67 8.25
N VAL A 134 -18.69 -1.10 7.03
CA VAL A 134 -17.66 -1.49 6.06
C VAL A 134 -17.41 -0.33 5.11
N LEU A 135 -16.19 0.18 5.05
CA LEU A 135 -15.71 1.17 4.10
C LEU A 135 -14.84 0.46 3.05
N VAL A 136 -15.42 0.25 1.87
CA VAL A 136 -14.79 -0.50 0.79
C VAL A 136 -13.73 0.35 0.11
N ALA A 137 -12.53 -0.21 -0.12
CA ALA A 137 -11.51 0.45 -0.91
C ALA A 137 -11.96 0.56 -2.38
N PRO A 138 -11.86 1.75 -3.00
CA PRO A 138 -12.34 1.99 -4.37
C PRO A 138 -11.50 1.30 -5.44
N THR A 139 -10.28 0.92 -5.08
CA THR A 139 -9.26 0.45 -6.01
C THR A 139 -8.73 -0.91 -5.56
N HIS A 140 -8.50 -1.82 -6.50
CA HIS A 140 -7.83 -3.09 -6.20
C HIS A 140 -6.40 -2.86 -5.71
N LYS A 141 -5.93 -3.67 -4.76
CA LYS A 141 -4.57 -3.64 -4.19
C LYS A 141 -3.48 -3.39 -5.23
N LEU A 142 -3.52 -4.12 -6.33
CA LEU A 142 -2.52 -4.02 -7.39
C LEU A 142 -2.49 -2.63 -8.04
N GLN A 143 -3.64 -2.02 -8.29
CA GLN A 143 -3.72 -0.66 -8.85
C GLN A 143 -3.27 0.39 -7.83
N ALA A 144 -3.72 0.26 -6.58
CA ALA A 144 -3.33 1.15 -5.49
C ALA A 144 -1.81 1.12 -5.25
N ARG A 145 -1.20 -0.07 -5.25
CA ARG A 145 0.24 -0.26 -5.14
C ARG A 145 1.00 0.37 -6.31
N LYS A 146 0.52 0.18 -7.53
CA LYS A 146 1.09 0.82 -8.71
C LYS A 146 1.00 2.34 -8.66
N GLN A 147 -0.12 2.88 -8.19
CA GLN A 147 -0.28 4.32 -8.00
C GLN A 147 0.69 4.85 -6.94
N TRP A 148 0.80 4.18 -5.79
CA TRP A 148 1.75 4.54 -4.74
C TRP A 148 3.20 4.54 -5.25
N MET A 149 3.60 3.54 -6.04
CA MET A 149 4.94 3.50 -6.63
C MET A 149 5.15 4.62 -7.66
N ALA A 150 4.12 4.97 -8.45
CA ALA A 150 4.20 6.06 -9.40
C ALA A 150 4.40 7.42 -8.71
N ASP A 151 3.73 7.62 -7.58
CA ASP A 151 3.75 8.87 -6.81
C ASP A 151 4.94 8.96 -5.83
N HIS A 152 5.72 7.87 -5.69
CA HIS A 152 6.84 7.82 -4.76
C HIS A 152 7.97 8.74 -5.21
N LEU A 153 8.25 9.77 -4.40
CA LEU A 153 9.19 10.85 -4.76
C LEU A 153 10.65 10.54 -4.41
N GLN A 154 10.90 9.67 -3.42
CA GLN A 154 12.25 9.30 -2.99
C GLN A 154 12.70 8.00 -3.67
N LEU A 155 13.54 8.11 -4.68
CA LEU A 155 14.18 6.98 -5.33
C LEU A 155 15.63 6.87 -4.84
N HIS A 156 15.97 5.73 -4.25
CA HIS A 156 17.30 5.49 -3.70
C HIS A 156 18.32 5.06 -4.75
N GLY A 157 17.86 4.63 -5.94
CA GLY A 157 18.72 4.22 -7.02
C GLY A 157 17.96 3.94 -8.31
N ALA A 158 18.71 3.44 -9.30
CA ALA A 158 18.16 3.10 -10.61
C ALA A 158 18.85 1.89 -11.21
N VAL A 159 18.18 1.24 -12.15
CA VAL A 159 18.76 0.28 -13.08
C VAL A 159 18.60 0.78 -14.50
N VAL A 160 19.66 0.65 -15.30
CA VAL A 160 19.63 0.95 -16.74
C VAL A 160 19.39 -0.34 -17.49
N VAL A 161 18.52 -0.32 -18.49
CA VAL A 161 18.14 -1.50 -19.27
C VAL A 161 18.48 -1.33 -20.74
N ASP A 162 18.70 -2.45 -21.44
CA ASP A 162 18.87 -2.45 -22.87
C ASP A 162 17.55 -2.22 -23.65
N ALA A 163 17.65 -1.99 -24.94
CA ALA A 163 16.49 -1.71 -25.79
C ALA A 163 15.48 -2.87 -25.84
N GLY A 164 15.95 -4.12 -25.74
CA GLY A 164 15.09 -5.30 -25.73
C GLY A 164 14.26 -5.41 -24.45
N ALA A 165 14.88 -5.18 -23.28
CA ALA A 165 14.20 -5.14 -22.00
C ALA A 165 13.25 -3.94 -21.92
N ALA A 166 13.68 -2.75 -22.35
CA ALA A 166 12.83 -1.57 -22.40
C ALA A 166 11.57 -1.80 -23.26
N SER A 167 11.71 -2.40 -24.44
CA SER A 167 10.58 -2.74 -25.29
C SER A 167 9.60 -3.70 -24.61
N LYS A 168 10.09 -4.79 -24.01
CA LYS A 168 9.24 -5.77 -23.31
C LYS A 168 8.49 -5.18 -22.12
N LEU A 169 9.15 -4.27 -21.36
CA LEU A 169 8.51 -3.57 -20.27
C LEU A 169 7.39 -2.66 -20.77
N LEU A 170 7.66 -1.85 -21.81
CA LEU A 170 6.71 -0.84 -22.29
C LEU A 170 5.55 -1.43 -23.10
N THR A 171 5.78 -2.49 -23.87
CA THR A 171 4.76 -3.03 -24.80
C THR A 171 4.08 -4.28 -24.30
N GLU A 172 4.77 -5.14 -23.55
CA GLU A 172 4.24 -6.44 -23.11
C GLU A 172 3.89 -6.49 -21.61
N GLY A 173 4.27 -5.46 -20.83
CA GLY A 173 4.03 -5.43 -19.38
C GLY A 173 4.69 -6.58 -18.62
N LYS A 174 5.87 -7.03 -19.07
CA LYS A 174 6.63 -8.12 -18.46
C LYS A 174 7.41 -7.65 -17.22
N SER A 175 7.87 -8.62 -16.41
CA SER A 175 8.82 -8.39 -15.31
C SER A 175 10.18 -7.95 -15.87
N LEU A 176 10.93 -7.16 -15.08
CA LEU A 176 12.32 -6.85 -15.39
C LEU A 176 13.21 -7.98 -14.91
N LEU A 177 13.92 -8.60 -15.85
CA LEU A 177 14.93 -9.61 -15.56
C LEU A 177 16.33 -9.00 -15.52
N PRO A 178 17.25 -9.47 -14.63
CA PRO A 178 18.62 -9.00 -14.56
C PRO A 178 19.42 -9.12 -15.86
N ILE A 179 19.08 -10.09 -16.71
CA ILE A 179 19.74 -10.25 -18.03
C ILE A 179 19.54 -9.04 -18.94
N GLY A 180 18.44 -8.30 -18.79
CA GLY A 180 18.16 -7.08 -19.56
C GLY A 180 18.77 -5.82 -18.95
N MET A 181 19.37 -5.91 -17.76
CA MET A 181 20.03 -4.77 -17.12
C MET A 181 21.44 -4.58 -17.68
N THR A 182 21.83 -3.32 -17.86
CA THR A 182 23.16 -2.94 -18.32
C THR A 182 24.00 -2.28 -17.24
N GLU A 183 23.35 -1.61 -16.27
CA GLU A 183 24.01 -0.86 -15.21
C GLU A 183 23.10 -0.77 -13.98
N VAL A 184 23.71 -0.65 -12.80
CA VAL A 184 23.04 -0.39 -11.50
C VAL A 184 23.61 0.90 -10.93
N GLN A 185 22.76 1.87 -10.65
CA GLN A 185 23.11 3.22 -10.17
C GLN A 185 22.58 3.45 -8.76
N GLY A 186 23.37 4.05 -7.89
CA GLY A 186 23.02 4.35 -6.50
C GLY A 186 23.08 3.13 -5.58
N GLU A 187 22.63 3.33 -4.34
CA GLU A 187 22.56 2.29 -3.31
C GLU A 187 21.10 2.14 -2.86
N PHE A 188 20.63 0.91 -2.86
CA PHE A 188 19.25 0.57 -2.46
C PHE A 188 19.20 -0.83 -1.85
N GLY A 189 18.26 -1.02 -0.96
CA GLY A 189 17.93 -2.30 -0.33
C GLY A 189 16.86 -3.09 -1.09
N ARG A 190 16.70 -4.34 -0.72
CA ARG A 190 15.57 -5.18 -1.17
C ARG A 190 14.25 -4.56 -0.68
N GLY A 191 13.25 -4.48 -1.57
CA GLY A 191 11.94 -3.90 -1.29
C GLY A 191 11.86 -2.38 -1.46
N GLU A 192 12.95 -1.70 -1.77
CA GLU A 192 12.95 -0.27 -2.07
C GLU A 192 12.50 0.01 -3.50
N VAL A 193 11.87 1.19 -3.70
CA VAL A 193 11.43 1.64 -5.03
C VAL A 193 12.61 2.26 -5.76
N ILE A 194 12.90 1.74 -6.95
CA ILE A 194 13.98 2.21 -7.82
C ILE A 194 13.45 2.63 -9.18
N ALA A 195 14.19 3.52 -9.86
CA ALA A 195 13.92 3.88 -11.24
C ALA A 195 14.42 2.80 -12.21
N VAL A 196 13.70 2.62 -13.32
CA VAL A 196 14.15 1.87 -14.48
C VAL A 196 14.36 2.88 -15.61
N ARG A 197 15.59 2.96 -16.12
CA ARG A 197 15.99 3.89 -17.19
C ARG A 197 16.38 3.15 -18.45
N ASP A 198 16.08 3.72 -19.58
CA ASP A 198 16.57 3.23 -20.85
C ASP A 198 18.06 3.64 -21.07
N ALA A 199 18.65 3.20 -22.18
CA ALA A 199 20.04 3.48 -22.52
C ALA A 199 20.35 4.99 -22.74
N THR A 200 19.32 5.83 -22.89
CA THR A 200 19.46 7.30 -22.98
C THR A 200 19.43 7.98 -21.61
N GLY A 201 19.21 7.22 -20.54
CA GLY A 201 19.04 7.74 -19.16
C GLY A 201 17.62 8.19 -18.83
N LYS A 202 16.67 8.05 -19.76
CA LYS A 202 15.28 8.43 -19.57
C LYS A 202 14.58 7.41 -18.70
N GLU A 203 13.87 7.87 -17.66
CA GLU A 203 13.05 7.01 -16.83
C GLU A 203 11.84 6.49 -17.61
N ILE A 204 11.66 5.16 -17.65
CA ILE A 204 10.58 4.48 -18.34
C ILE A 204 9.62 3.78 -17.40
N ALA A 205 10.10 3.40 -16.21
CA ALA A 205 9.31 2.73 -15.18
C ALA A 205 9.88 2.96 -13.79
N ARG A 206 9.11 2.60 -12.77
CA ARG A 206 9.53 2.45 -11.37
C ARG A 206 9.06 1.11 -10.83
N GLY A 207 9.75 0.58 -9.84
CA GLY A 207 9.30 -0.65 -9.20
C GLY A 207 10.11 -1.03 -7.98
N MET A 208 9.55 -1.98 -7.21
CA MET A 208 10.19 -2.51 -6.01
C MET A 208 11.25 -3.54 -6.38
N ALA A 209 12.47 -3.31 -5.90
CA ALA A 209 13.61 -4.18 -6.15
C ALA A 209 13.53 -5.49 -5.36
N ASN A 210 13.69 -6.63 -6.01
CA ASN A 210 13.79 -7.95 -5.35
C ASN A 210 15.19 -8.20 -4.77
N TYR A 211 16.18 -7.38 -5.15
CA TYR A 211 17.57 -7.50 -4.75
C TYR A 211 18.13 -6.16 -4.29
N ALA A 212 19.06 -6.20 -3.34
CA ALA A 212 19.84 -5.02 -2.98
C ALA A 212 20.80 -4.63 -4.11
N SER A 213 21.26 -3.37 -4.14
CA SER A 213 22.13 -2.83 -5.19
C SER A 213 23.40 -3.64 -5.43
N HIS A 214 24.02 -4.16 -4.38
CA HIS A 214 25.24 -4.99 -4.48
C HIS A 214 24.95 -6.33 -5.16
N GLU A 215 23.82 -6.99 -4.84
CA GLU A 215 23.36 -8.23 -5.49
C GLU A 215 22.97 -7.96 -6.95
N ALA A 216 22.22 -6.89 -7.19
CA ALA A 216 21.81 -6.48 -8.53
C ALA A 216 23.01 -6.25 -9.48
N ARG A 217 24.13 -5.72 -8.95
CA ARG A 217 25.39 -5.57 -9.72
C ARG A 217 25.99 -6.93 -10.11
N LEU A 218 25.93 -7.93 -9.22
CA LEU A 218 26.41 -9.29 -9.51
C LEU A 218 25.54 -9.99 -10.56
N LEU A 219 24.22 -9.73 -10.51
CA LEU A 219 23.24 -10.36 -11.40
C LEU A 219 23.09 -9.64 -12.75
N CYS A 220 23.63 -8.43 -12.90
CA CYS A 220 23.55 -7.64 -14.12
C CYS A 220 24.03 -8.44 -15.34
N ARG A 221 23.19 -8.53 -16.39
CA ARG A 221 23.44 -9.33 -17.61
C ARG A 221 23.58 -10.85 -17.40
N LYS A 222 23.17 -11.36 -16.24
CA LYS A 222 23.22 -12.81 -15.98
C LYS A 222 21.84 -13.46 -16.17
N PRO A 223 21.78 -14.68 -16.73
CA PRO A 223 20.55 -15.44 -16.78
C PRO A 223 20.22 -15.99 -15.38
N SER A 224 18.93 -16.19 -15.10
CA SER A 224 18.44 -16.64 -13.80
C SER A 224 19.02 -17.99 -13.34
N SER A 225 19.42 -18.86 -14.28
CA SER A 225 20.08 -20.15 -13.98
C SER A 225 21.43 -20.01 -13.25
N GLN A 226 22.02 -18.82 -13.22
CA GLN A 226 23.31 -18.56 -12.53
C GLN A 226 23.13 -17.91 -11.16
N PHE A 227 21.91 -17.52 -10.76
CA PHE A 227 21.69 -16.73 -9.56
C PHE A 227 22.07 -17.47 -8.28
N GLU A 228 21.70 -18.73 -8.14
CA GLU A 228 22.03 -19.51 -6.95
C GLU A 228 23.56 -19.65 -6.77
N ALA A 229 24.28 -19.84 -7.85
CA ALA A 229 25.75 -19.92 -7.81
C ALA A 229 26.41 -18.57 -7.45
N LEU A 230 25.80 -17.45 -7.84
CA LEU A 230 26.33 -16.11 -7.59
C LEU A 230 25.98 -15.57 -6.22
N LEU A 231 24.77 -15.87 -5.72
CA LEU A 231 24.24 -15.33 -4.46
C LEU A 231 24.37 -16.31 -3.28
N GLY A 232 24.54 -17.62 -3.55
CA GLY A 232 24.62 -18.64 -2.52
C GLY A 232 23.26 -19.07 -1.93
N TYR A 233 22.15 -18.63 -2.53
CA TYR A 233 20.78 -19.01 -2.13
C TYR A 233 19.83 -19.05 -3.34
N ALA A 234 18.73 -19.80 -3.21
CA ALA A 234 17.69 -19.84 -4.24
C ALA A 234 16.98 -18.47 -4.30
N ALA A 235 16.97 -17.86 -5.46
CA ALA A 235 16.55 -16.49 -5.67
C ALA A 235 15.42 -16.37 -6.71
N GLU A 236 14.64 -15.31 -6.63
CA GLU A 236 13.61 -15.00 -7.61
C GLU A 236 14.25 -14.65 -8.97
N PRO A 237 13.64 -15.02 -10.10
CA PRO A 237 14.25 -14.77 -11.41
C PRO A 237 14.22 -13.31 -11.83
N GLU A 238 13.34 -12.48 -11.23
CA GLU A 238 13.13 -11.10 -11.62
C GLU A 238 13.88 -10.12 -10.71
N MET A 239 14.43 -9.06 -11.31
CA MET A 239 14.87 -7.86 -10.59
C MET A 239 13.69 -7.08 -10.03
N ILE A 240 12.63 -6.94 -10.85
CA ILE A 240 11.35 -6.31 -10.47
C ILE A 240 10.24 -7.13 -11.10
N HIS A 241 9.34 -7.67 -10.26
CA HIS A 241 8.16 -8.38 -10.75
C HIS A 241 7.17 -7.39 -11.40
N ARG A 242 6.49 -7.80 -12.47
CA ARG A 242 5.52 -6.95 -13.21
C ARG A 242 4.42 -6.33 -12.33
N ASP A 243 4.02 -7.02 -11.26
CA ASP A 243 3.00 -6.52 -10.34
C ASP A 243 3.53 -5.43 -9.42
N ASN A 244 4.85 -5.37 -9.26
CA ASN A 244 5.61 -4.39 -8.50
C ASN A 244 6.29 -3.35 -9.40
N LEU A 245 5.81 -3.19 -10.64
CA LEU A 245 6.37 -2.28 -11.63
C LEU A 245 5.27 -1.39 -12.21
N VAL A 246 5.54 -0.10 -12.32
CA VAL A 246 4.67 0.89 -12.94
C VAL A 246 5.42 1.67 -14.02
N LEU A 247 4.79 1.85 -15.16
CA LEU A 247 5.34 2.65 -16.24
C LEU A 247 5.16 4.13 -15.92
N THR A 248 6.24 4.92 -16.01
CA THR A 248 6.23 6.38 -15.81
C THR A 248 5.82 7.14 -17.07
N GLN A 249 5.87 6.46 -18.23
CA GLN A 249 5.31 6.96 -19.48
C GLN A 249 4.07 6.15 -19.85
N ARG A 250 2.89 6.78 -19.86
CA ARG A 250 1.78 6.24 -20.62
C ARG A 250 2.16 6.37 -22.11
N CYS A 251 2.32 5.23 -22.81
CA CYS A 251 2.25 5.23 -24.26
C CYS A 251 0.94 5.93 -24.65
N ALA A 252 1.04 7.02 -25.40
CA ALA A 252 -0.12 7.70 -25.98
C ALA A 252 -0.69 6.82 -27.11
N THR A 253 -1.30 5.69 -26.76
CA THR A 253 -2.07 4.86 -27.71
C THR A 253 -2.92 3.87 -26.93
N GLN A 254 -4.10 4.34 -26.50
CA GLN A 254 -5.37 3.60 -26.52
C GLN A 254 -6.44 4.55 -26.00
N ALA A 255 -7.01 5.34 -26.93
CA ALA A 255 -8.34 5.87 -26.76
C ALA A 255 -9.30 4.67 -26.67
N PRO A 256 -10.27 4.65 -25.74
CA PRO A 256 -11.31 3.64 -25.77
C PRO A 256 -12.10 3.84 -27.07
N ALA A 257 -12.15 2.80 -27.89
CA ALA A 257 -13.11 2.72 -28.98
C ALA A 257 -14.50 2.67 -28.35
N ASP A 258 -15.25 3.76 -28.47
CA ASP A 258 -16.69 3.78 -28.29
C ASP A 258 -17.32 2.74 -29.21
N LYS A 259 -18.02 1.79 -28.60
CA LYS A 259 -19.21 1.12 -29.16
C LYS A 259 -20.09 0.63 -28.02
#